data_afcafcee76f033eb47e72d28d8027705
#
_entry.id   afcafcee76f033eb47e72d28d8027705
#
_cell.length_a   1.000
_cell.length_b   1.000
_cell.length_c   1.000
_cell.angle_alpha   90.00
_cell.angle_beta   90.00
_cell.angle_gamma   90.00
#
_symmetry.space_group_name_H-M   'P 1'
#
loop_
_entity.id
_entity.type
_entity.pdbx_description
1 polymer ?
#
loop_
_entity_poly.entity_id
_entity_poly.type
_entity_poly.pdbx_seq_one_letter_code
_entity_poly.pdbx_strand_id
1 'polypeptide(L)'
;MPPARALERVMPIGALAERTGVKVETIRYYEQVGLLPEPERSEGNQRRYGRAHVERLAFIKHGRDLGFAVESIRILLRLSDTPGMACDEAHAIAAEHLEEVRDKIARLRSLEAELARIATVCSGGVTASDCAVIEALAYHSHCEHHGH
;
A
#
# COMPACT_ATOMS: atom_id res chain seq x y z
N MET A 1 39.04 13.18 -20.37
CA MET A 1 37.78 13.93 -20.14
C MET A 1 36.87 13.07 -19.30
N PRO A 2 36.48 13.49 -18.12
CA PRO A 2 35.44 12.77 -17.39
C PRO A 2 34.13 12.93 -18.16
N PRO A 3 33.28 11.90 -18.22
CA PRO A 3 31.95 12.03 -18.84
C PRO A 3 31.20 13.13 -18.11
N ALA A 4 30.63 14.06 -18.87
CA ALA A 4 29.76 15.08 -18.36
C ALA A 4 28.70 14.39 -17.50
N ARG A 5 28.72 14.64 -16.17
CA ARG A 5 27.57 14.40 -15.32
C ARG A 5 26.42 15.15 -16.01
N ALA A 6 25.54 14.39 -16.65
CA ALA A 6 24.26 14.92 -17.06
C ALA A 6 23.74 15.65 -15.83
N LEU A 7 23.56 16.94 -15.92
CA LEU A 7 22.98 17.78 -14.87
C LEU A 7 21.67 17.08 -14.48
N GLU A 8 21.69 16.37 -13.34
CA GLU A 8 20.49 15.74 -12.81
C GLU A 8 19.48 16.85 -12.67
N ARG A 9 18.43 16.79 -13.48
CA ARG A 9 17.33 17.75 -13.41
C ARG A 9 16.68 17.62 -12.05
N VAL A 10 17.07 18.50 -11.15
CA VAL A 10 16.41 18.63 -9.85
C VAL A 10 15.08 19.35 -10.03
N MET A 11 14.10 18.97 -9.23
CA MET A 11 12.74 19.47 -9.32
C MET A 11 12.18 19.82 -7.93
N PRO A 12 11.21 20.76 -7.85
CA PRO A 12 10.48 21.01 -6.61
C PRO A 12 9.54 19.88 -6.26
N ILE A 13 9.04 19.85 -5.00
CA ILE A 13 8.17 18.79 -4.49
C ILE A 13 6.88 18.61 -5.31
N GLY A 14 6.29 19.70 -5.82
CA GLY A 14 5.09 19.63 -6.65
C GLY A 14 5.31 18.85 -7.95
N ALA A 15 6.45 19.10 -8.63
CA ALA A 15 6.83 18.38 -9.84
C ALA A 15 7.16 16.91 -9.55
N LEU A 16 7.78 16.62 -8.40
CA LEU A 16 8.03 15.25 -7.94
C LEU A 16 6.71 14.51 -7.71
N ALA A 17 5.74 15.15 -7.07
CA ALA A 17 4.40 14.60 -6.83
C ALA A 17 3.68 14.27 -8.15
N GLU A 18 3.68 15.18 -9.11
CA GLU A 18 3.09 14.94 -10.44
C GLU A 18 3.77 13.79 -11.18
N ARG A 19 5.10 13.75 -11.15
CA ARG A 19 5.88 12.72 -11.85
C ARG A 19 5.71 11.33 -11.27
N THR A 20 5.55 11.21 -9.96
CA THR A 20 5.47 9.92 -9.24
C THR A 20 4.04 9.48 -8.95
N GLY A 21 3.07 10.36 -9.06
CA GLY A 21 1.69 10.12 -8.64
C GLY A 21 1.52 10.01 -7.11
N VAL A 22 2.50 10.49 -6.35
CA VAL A 22 2.48 10.51 -4.88
C VAL A 22 2.15 11.92 -4.40
N LYS A 23 1.20 12.05 -3.49
CA LYS A 23 0.79 13.36 -2.95
C LYS A 23 1.91 14.02 -2.17
N VAL A 24 1.98 15.36 -2.21
CA VAL A 24 2.99 16.16 -1.50
C VAL A 24 3.05 15.82 -0.01
N GLU A 25 1.90 15.68 0.65
CA GLU A 25 1.82 15.33 2.07
C GLU A 25 2.42 13.95 2.34
N THR A 26 2.21 13.00 1.44
CA THR A 26 2.76 11.63 1.53
C THR A 26 4.27 11.64 1.33
N ILE A 27 4.79 12.45 0.40
CA ILE A 27 6.24 12.63 0.21
C ILE A 27 6.88 13.18 1.49
N ARG A 28 6.28 14.20 2.08
CA ARG A 28 6.76 14.77 3.36
C ARG A 28 6.72 13.75 4.49
N TYR A 29 5.67 12.94 4.55
CA TYR A 29 5.59 11.86 5.52
C TYR A 29 6.73 10.85 5.34
N TYR A 30 7.03 10.44 4.11
CA TYR A 30 8.14 9.51 3.84
C TYR A 30 9.51 10.09 4.18
N GLU A 31 9.72 11.38 4.00
CA GLU A 31 10.91 12.08 4.48
C GLU A 31 10.98 12.04 6.02
N GLN A 32 9.88 12.35 6.68
CA GLN A 32 9.79 12.41 8.14
C GLN A 32 10.07 11.06 8.79
N VAL A 33 9.59 9.97 8.21
CA VAL A 33 9.81 8.60 8.73
C VAL A 33 11.10 7.97 8.20
N GLY A 34 11.89 8.69 7.41
CA GLY A 34 13.20 8.26 6.94
C GLY A 34 13.18 7.22 5.82
N LEU A 35 12.06 7.06 5.09
CA LEU A 35 11.99 6.22 3.89
C LEU A 35 12.60 6.90 2.68
N LEU A 36 12.45 8.22 2.59
CA LEU A 36 13.01 9.05 1.55
C LEU A 36 14.12 9.92 2.17
N PRO A 37 15.33 9.96 1.58
CA PRO A 37 16.39 10.81 2.08
C PRO A 37 16.01 12.28 1.97
N GLU A 38 16.51 13.09 2.88
CA GLU A 38 16.33 14.54 2.82
C GLU A 38 16.89 15.07 1.50
N PRO A 39 16.12 15.91 0.78
CA PRO A 39 16.57 16.50 -0.45
C PRO A 39 17.58 17.63 -0.18
N GLU A 40 18.45 17.87 -1.14
CA GLU A 40 19.26 19.06 -1.14
C GLU A 40 18.38 20.32 -1.20
N ARG A 41 18.85 21.42 -0.62
CA ARG A 41 18.15 22.69 -0.67
C ARG A 41 18.87 23.64 -1.65
N SER A 42 18.07 24.39 -2.42
CA SER A 42 18.58 25.46 -3.26
C SER A 42 19.12 26.64 -2.41
N GLU A 43 19.80 27.58 -3.04
CA GLU A 43 20.25 28.84 -2.39
C GLU A 43 19.08 29.60 -1.74
N GLY A 44 17.86 29.51 -2.30
CA GLY A 44 16.63 30.04 -1.74
C GLY A 44 15.98 29.19 -0.65
N ASN A 45 16.69 28.18 -0.10
CA ASN A 45 16.21 27.26 0.94
C ASN A 45 15.01 26.38 0.51
N GLN A 46 14.82 26.18 -0.79
CA GLN A 46 13.79 25.28 -1.31
C GLN A 46 14.32 23.85 -1.50
N ARG A 47 13.50 22.86 -1.17
CA ARG A 47 13.82 21.44 -1.38
C ARG A 47 13.97 21.14 -2.87
N ARG A 48 15.01 20.39 -3.22
CA ARG A 48 15.31 19.96 -4.59
C ARG A 48 15.47 18.46 -4.66
N TYR A 49 14.65 17.84 -5.49
CA TYR A 49 14.57 16.38 -5.64
C TYR A 49 15.17 15.96 -6.97
N GLY A 50 16.01 14.95 -6.96
CA GLY A 50 16.65 14.40 -8.14
C GLY A 50 16.06 13.05 -8.55
N ARG A 51 16.72 12.41 -9.54
CA ARG A 51 16.32 11.10 -10.06
C ARG A 51 16.25 10.02 -8.99
N ALA A 52 17.20 10.00 -8.07
CA ALA A 52 17.21 9.04 -6.96
C ALA A 52 15.95 9.09 -6.10
N HIS A 53 15.40 10.29 -5.89
CA HIS A 53 14.13 10.47 -5.19
C HIS A 53 12.95 9.91 -5.98
N VAL A 54 12.94 10.11 -7.30
CA VAL A 54 11.90 9.57 -8.20
C VAL A 54 11.91 8.04 -8.15
N GLU A 55 13.07 7.42 -8.30
CA GLU A 55 13.23 5.96 -8.29
C GLU A 55 12.85 5.36 -6.94
N ARG A 56 13.25 6.00 -5.85
CA ARG A 56 12.92 5.55 -4.49
C ARG A 56 11.43 5.69 -4.19
N LEU A 57 10.79 6.79 -4.60
CA LEU A 57 9.34 6.95 -4.48
C LEU A 57 8.55 5.96 -5.32
N ALA A 58 9.02 5.65 -6.53
CA ALA A 58 8.41 4.61 -7.36
C ALA A 58 8.46 3.24 -6.68
N PHE A 59 9.58 2.90 -6.06
CA PHE A 59 9.73 1.67 -5.28
C PHE A 59 8.75 1.64 -4.09
N ILE A 60 8.70 2.71 -3.30
CA ILE A 60 7.82 2.82 -2.13
C ILE A 60 6.35 2.73 -2.57
N LYS A 61 5.96 3.47 -3.60
CA LYS A 61 4.60 3.46 -4.13
C LYS A 61 4.19 2.06 -4.58
N HIS A 62 5.02 1.39 -5.36
CA HIS A 62 4.74 0.04 -5.82
C HIS A 62 4.60 -0.95 -4.65
N GLY A 63 5.49 -0.87 -3.67
CA GLY A 63 5.38 -1.68 -2.45
C GLY A 63 4.08 -1.43 -1.68
N ARG A 64 3.67 -0.17 -1.56
CA ARG A 64 2.39 0.20 -0.92
C ARG A 64 1.18 -0.28 -1.73
N ASP A 65 1.23 -0.20 -3.05
CA ASP A 65 0.17 -0.70 -3.93
C ASP A 65 0.01 -2.22 -3.81
N LEU A 66 1.10 -2.94 -3.57
CA LEU A 66 1.07 -4.38 -3.25
C LEU A 66 0.63 -4.67 -1.80
N GLY A 67 0.45 -3.66 -0.98
CA GLY A 67 -0.03 -3.79 0.40
C GLY A 67 1.04 -4.03 1.46
N PHE A 68 2.33 -3.93 1.13
CA PHE A 68 3.40 -4.03 2.12
C PHE A 68 3.31 -2.92 3.16
N ALA A 69 3.55 -3.27 4.42
CA ALA A 69 3.67 -2.29 5.50
C ALA A 69 4.89 -1.38 5.27
N VAL A 70 4.82 -0.16 5.80
CA VAL A 70 5.92 0.83 5.71
C VAL A 70 7.24 0.25 6.23
N GLU A 71 7.19 -0.50 7.32
CA GLU A 71 8.39 -1.10 7.91
C GLU A 71 9.01 -2.19 7.03
N SER A 72 8.18 -3.02 6.39
CA SER A 72 8.64 -4.01 5.40
C SER A 72 9.31 -3.33 4.21
N ILE A 73 8.73 -2.23 3.72
CA ILE A 73 9.32 -1.42 2.63
C ILE A 73 10.67 -0.83 3.06
N ARG A 74 10.81 -0.39 4.32
CA ARG A 74 12.07 0.11 4.87
C ARG A 74 13.18 -0.95 4.78
N ILE A 75 12.87 -2.18 5.16
CA ILE A 75 13.81 -3.29 5.09
C ILE A 75 14.19 -3.60 3.65
N LEU A 76 13.20 -3.68 2.75
CA LEU A 76 13.42 -3.93 1.33
C LEU A 76 14.27 -2.84 0.66
N LEU A 77 14.07 -1.57 1.03
CA LEU A 77 14.91 -0.46 0.55
C LEU A 77 16.35 -0.60 1.03
N ARG A 78 16.57 -0.94 2.31
CA ARG A 78 17.91 -1.18 2.85
C ARG A 78 18.62 -2.31 2.11
N LEU A 79 17.92 -3.40 1.81
CA LEU A 79 18.48 -4.51 1.02
C LEU A 79 18.79 -4.07 -0.41
N SER A 80 17.93 -3.28 -1.04
CA SER A 80 18.16 -2.70 -2.36
C SER A 80 19.39 -1.78 -2.41
N ASP A 81 19.62 -1.04 -1.33
CA ASP A 81 20.79 -0.14 -1.20
C ASP A 81 22.10 -0.92 -0.93
N THR A 82 22.02 -2.22 -0.67
CA THR A 82 23.18 -3.06 -0.31
C THR A 82 23.22 -4.32 -1.17
N PRO A 83 23.63 -4.22 -2.46
CA PRO A 83 23.53 -5.33 -3.42
C PRO A 83 24.29 -6.61 -3.06
N GLY A 84 25.27 -6.53 -2.15
CA GLY A 84 26.02 -7.69 -1.68
C GLY A 84 25.35 -8.50 -0.55
N MET A 85 24.21 -8.05 -0.04
CA MET A 85 23.46 -8.79 0.98
C MET A 85 22.65 -9.92 0.36
N ALA A 86 22.48 -11.02 1.13
CA ALA A 86 21.58 -12.09 0.74
C ALA A 86 20.13 -11.62 0.72
N CYS A 87 19.33 -12.14 -0.21
CA CYS A 87 17.92 -11.76 -0.35
C CYS A 87 16.94 -12.58 0.52
N ASP A 88 17.43 -13.38 1.45
CA ASP A 88 16.61 -14.24 2.30
C ASP A 88 15.56 -13.45 3.11
N GLU A 89 15.96 -12.30 3.62
CA GLU A 89 15.07 -11.41 4.37
C GLU A 89 13.95 -10.85 3.46
N ALA A 90 14.28 -10.46 2.23
CA ALA A 90 13.29 -10.02 1.25
C ALA A 90 12.32 -11.15 0.89
N HIS A 91 12.81 -12.36 0.71
CA HIS A 91 11.98 -13.54 0.46
C HIS A 91 11.04 -13.82 1.63
N ALA A 92 11.53 -13.77 2.87
CA ALA A 92 10.71 -13.99 4.07
C ALA A 92 9.58 -12.95 4.18
N ILE A 93 9.88 -11.67 3.95
CA ILE A 93 8.89 -10.59 3.93
C ILE A 93 7.80 -10.83 2.88
N ALA A 94 8.21 -11.23 1.67
CA ALA A 94 7.26 -11.52 0.60
C ALA A 94 6.39 -12.74 0.90
N ALA A 95 6.97 -13.80 1.47
CA ALA A 95 6.25 -15.02 1.84
C ALA A 95 5.23 -14.75 2.96
N GLU A 96 5.60 -14.02 3.99
CA GLU A 96 4.71 -13.63 5.08
C GLU A 96 3.53 -12.79 4.55
N HIS A 97 3.81 -11.81 3.73
CA HIS A 97 2.77 -10.98 3.13
C HIS A 97 1.83 -11.77 2.21
N LEU A 98 2.36 -12.75 1.47
CA LEU A 98 1.55 -13.66 0.66
C LEU A 98 0.55 -14.43 1.51
N GLU A 99 0.95 -14.95 2.67
CA GLU A 99 0.04 -15.66 3.57
C GLU A 99 -1.04 -14.73 4.14
N GLU A 100 -0.68 -13.50 4.52
CA GLU A 100 -1.66 -12.49 4.95
C GLU A 100 -2.71 -12.20 3.86
N VAL A 101 -2.28 -12.08 2.61
CA VAL A 101 -3.18 -11.86 1.47
C VAL A 101 -4.08 -13.07 1.24
N ARG A 102 -3.55 -14.29 1.34
CA ARG A 102 -4.35 -15.53 1.25
C ARG A 102 -5.43 -15.61 2.32
N ASP A 103 -5.10 -15.25 3.55
CA ASP A 103 -6.05 -15.19 4.65
C ASP A 103 -7.16 -14.16 4.40
N LYS A 104 -6.80 -12.98 3.89
CA LYS A 104 -7.78 -11.95 3.51
C LYS A 104 -8.70 -12.43 2.38
N ILE A 105 -8.17 -13.11 1.38
CA ILE A 105 -8.96 -13.71 0.29
C ILE A 105 -9.94 -14.74 0.83
N ALA A 106 -9.49 -15.63 1.73
CA ALA A 106 -10.34 -16.64 2.34
C ALA A 106 -11.51 -16.01 3.12
N ARG A 107 -11.24 -14.98 3.93
CA ARG A 107 -12.28 -14.21 4.65
C ARG A 107 -13.25 -13.53 3.69
N LEU A 108 -12.75 -12.87 2.64
CA LEU A 108 -13.61 -12.20 1.65
C LEU A 108 -14.51 -13.21 0.92
N ARG A 109 -13.99 -14.37 0.56
CA ARG A 109 -14.80 -15.46 -0.05
C ARG A 109 -15.90 -15.96 0.90
N SER A 110 -15.60 -16.09 2.17
CA SER A 110 -16.60 -16.46 3.19
C SER A 110 -17.71 -15.41 3.32
N LEU A 111 -17.33 -14.13 3.36
CA LEU A 111 -18.28 -13.02 3.37
C LEU A 111 -19.11 -12.94 2.10
N GLU A 112 -18.51 -13.15 0.93
CA GLU A 112 -19.19 -13.20 -0.35
C GLU A 112 -20.26 -14.29 -0.36
N ALA A 113 -19.91 -15.50 0.08
CA ALA A 113 -20.84 -16.63 0.17
C ALA A 113 -22.02 -16.34 1.10
N GLU A 114 -21.76 -15.72 2.25
CA GLU A 114 -22.81 -15.33 3.20
C GLU A 114 -23.72 -14.24 2.63
N LEU A 115 -23.16 -13.22 2.01
CA LEU A 115 -23.95 -12.16 1.36
C LEU A 115 -24.77 -12.69 0.19
N ALA A 116 -24.21 -13.61 -0.61
CA ALA A 116 -24.94 -14.27 -1.69
C ALA A 116 -26.12 -15.08 -1.16
N ARG A 117 -25.92 -15.82 -0.05
CA ARG A 117 -27.00 -16.54 0.63
C ARG A 117 -28.11 -15.61 1.11
N ILE A 118 -27.77 -14.51 1.78
CA ILE A 118 -28.74 -13.51 2.25
C ILE A 118 -29.47 -12.86 1.07
N ALA A 119 -28.77 -12.49 0.02
CA ALA A 119 -29.35 -11.84 -1.16
C ALA A 119 -30.32 -12.75 -1.93
N THR A 120 -30.05 -14.08 -1.98
CA THR A 120 -30.94 -15.03 -2.65
C THR A 120 -32.21 -15.33 -1.89
N VAL A 121 -32.19 -15.21 -0.57
CA VAL A 121 -33.39 -15.38 0.28
C VAL A 121 -34.38 -14.22 0.13
N CYS A 122 -33.88 -13.01 -0.19
CA CYS A 122 -34.67 -11.82 -0.39
C CYS A 122 -35.08 -11.66 -1.87
N SER A 123 -36.31 -12.01 -2.21
CA SER A 123 -36.84 -11.87 -3.58
C SER A 123 -37.38 -10.46 -3.91
N GLY A 124 -37.33 -9.53 -2.96
CA GLY A 124 -37.93 -8.19 -3.11
C GLY A 124 -39.47 -8.20 -3.03
N GLY A 125 -40.08 -7.03 -2.98
CA GLY A 125 -41.55 -6.87 -2.99
C GLY A 125 -42.27 -7.12 -1.66
N VAL A 126 -41.51 -7.34 -0.59
CA VAL A 126 -42.01 -7.45 0.79
C VAL A 126 -41.77 -6.18 1.59
N THR A 127 -42.47 -5.99 2.68
CA THR A 127 -42.24 -4.86 3.60
C THR A 127 -40.93 -5.08 4.36
N ALA A 128 -40.37 -3.97 4.93
CA ALA A 128 -39.11 -4.07 5.69
C ALA A 128 -39.21 -5.01 6.89
N SER A 129 -40.42 -5.17 7.48
CA SER A 129 -40.67 -6.10 8.58
C SER A 129 -40.52 -7.59 8.18
N ASP A 130 -40.71 -7.89 6.89
CA ASP A 130 -40.67 -9.26 6.36
C ASP A 130 -39.39 -9.47 5.52
N CYS A 131 -38.45 -8.54 5.57
CA CYS A 131 -37.23 -8.58 4.79
C CYS A 131 -36.20 -9.53 5.42
N ALA A 132 -35.89 -10.62 4.73
CA ALA A 132 -34.91 -11.62 5.19
C ALA A 132 -33.49 -11.04 5.40
N VAL A 133 -33.11 -9.98 4.67
CA VAL A 133 -31.82 -9.30 4.87
C VAL A 133 -31.80 -8.58 6.21
N ILE A 134 -32.88 -7.86 6.55
CA ILE A 134 -33.00 -7.14 7.83
C ILE A 134 -33.07 -8.14 8.98
N GLU A 135 -33.81 -9.21 8.83
CA GLU A 135 -33.89 -10.29 9.83
C GLU A 135 -32.51 -10.96 10.07
N ALA A 136 -31.78 -11.27 9.00
CA ALA A 136 -30.45 -11.87 9.11
C ALA A 136 -29.45 -10.96 9.82
N LEU A 137 -29.56 -9.63 9.67
CA LEU A 137 -28.71 -8.65 10.35
C LEU A 137 -29.14 -8.39 11.79
N ALA A 138 -30.45 -8.48 12.09
CA ALA A 138 -31.00 -8.25 13.42
C ALA A 138 -30.77 -9.44 14.37
N TYR A 139 -30.81 -10.65 13.85
CA TYR A 139 -30.71 -11.88 14.63
C TYR A 139 -29.48 -12.69 14.16
N HIS A 140 -28.43 -12.71 14.95
CA HIS A 140 -27.18 -13.44 14.70
C HIS A 140 -27.32 -14.97 14.52
N SER A 141 -28.55 -15.51 14.59
CA SER A 141 -28.84 -16.96 14.57
C SER A 141 -28.50 -17.68 13.26
N HIS A 142 -28.14 -16.94 12.19
CA HIS A 142 -27.79 -17.48 10.88
C HIS A 142 -26.35 -17.20 10.44
N CYS A 143 -25.56 -16.50 11.26
CA CYS A 143 -24.14 -16.33 11.03
C CYS A 143 -23.42 -17.54 11.66
N GLU A 144 -22.92 -18.45 10.86
CA GLU A 144 -21.95 -19.43 11.33
C GLU A 144 -20.70 -18.67 11.80
N HIS A 145 -20.51 -18.64 13.11
CA HIS A 145 -19.33 -18.10 13.74
C HIS A 145 -18.11 -18.92 13.34
N HIS A 146 -17.36 -18.45 12.36
CA HIS A 146 -15.95 -18.76 12.32
C HIS A 146 -15.21 -17.67 13.11
N GLY A 147 -14.69 -18.10 14.27
CA GLY A 147 -14.15 -17.27 15.32
C GLY A 147 -13.07 -16.28 14.85
N HIS A 148 -12.97 -15.26 15.63
CA HIS A 148 -11.96 -14.21 15.61
C HIS A 148 -10.54 -14.75 15.65
#